data_9be0689aeeb0415510b4eea7828f6237
#
_entry.id   9be0689aeeb0415510b4eea7828f6237
#
_cell.length_a   1.000
_cell.length_b   1.000
_cell.length_c   1.000
_cell.angle_alpha   90.00
_cell.angle_beta   90.00
_cell.angle_gamma   90.00
#
_symmetry.space_group_name_H-M   'P 1'
#
loop_
_entity.id
_entity.type
_entity.pdbx_description
1 polymer ?
#
loop_
_entity_poly.entity_id
_entity_poly.type
_entity_poly.pdbx_seq_one_letter_code
_entity_poly.pdbx_strand_id
1 'polypeptide(L)'
;FDVYAVDLWSDPDENRAFFREMSVPDERIHPVKANAAEGLPFEPEFFDGVVSIDSYNYFGRDPHYLGERLLPYVKSGGRIYLSIPGMVRDCHDALPACLLASWDAEQLDYMHDLVWWRDMIGQTSGVIIEDMHQMTCTSEAWADWITCDNEYAQGDRAAVEAGALEFLNTIAVTLVKA
;
A
#
# COMPACT_ATOMS: atom_id res chain seq x y z
N PHE A 1 15.99 -14.28 1.45
CA PHE A 1 14.53 -14.39 1.25
C PHE A 1 14.27 -14.78 -0.19
N ASP A 2 13.20 -15.51 -0.43
CA ASP A 2 12.59 -15.72 -1.74
C ASP A 2 11.37 -14.81 -1.81
N VAL A 3 11.33 -13.92 -2.81
CA VAL A 3 10.33 -12.86 -2.93
C VAL A 3 9.43 -13.16 -4.13
N TYR A 4 8.14 -13.17 -3.91
CA TYR A 4 7.12 -13.24 -4.96
C TYR A 4 6.57 -11.82 -5.19
N ALA A 5 7.02 -11.21 -6.29
CA ALA A 5 6.62 -9.85 -6.66
C ALA A 5 5.31 -9.91 -7.47
N VAL A 6 4.19 -9.70 -6.78
CA VAL A 6 2.86 -9.72 -7.40
C VAL A 6 2.54 -8.34 -7.96
N ASP A 7 2.20 -8.28 -9.24
CA ASP A 7 1.80 -7.06 -9.94
C ASP A 7 0.58 -7.32 -10.82
N LEU A 8 -0.32 -6.32 -10.91
CA LEU A 8 -1.52 -6.40 -11.75
C LEU A 8 -1.22 -6.06 -13.21
N TRP A 9 -0.34 -5.09 -13.43
CA TRP A 9 -0.15 -4.43 -14.72
C TRP A 9 1.04 -5.00 -15.49
N SER A 10 2.19 -5.12 -14.83
CA SER A 10 3.44 -5.47 -15.46
C SER A 10 3.48 -6.95 -15.87
N ASP A 11 4.05 -7.20 -17.03
CA ASP A 11 4.34 -8.56 -17.45
C ASP A 11 5.48 -9.16 -16.60
N PRO A 12 5.38 -10.44 -16.16
CA PRO A 12 6.44 -11.08 -15.37
C PRO A 12 7.83 -11.07 -16.04
N ASP A 13 7.91 -11.14 -17.36
CA ASP A 13 9.20 -11.11 -18.07
C ASP A 13 9.79 -9.69 -18.11
N GLU A 14 8.95 -8.65 -18.20
CA GLU A 14 9.36 -7.24 -18.08
C GLU A 14 9.91 -6.97 -16.68
N ASN A 15 9.18 -7.39 -15.64
CA ASN A 15 9.65 -7.27 -14.25
C ASN A 15 10.95 -8.02 -14.02
N ARG A 16 11.10 -9.22 -14.59
CA ARG A 16 12.34 -10.00 -14.48
C ARG A 16 13.52 -9.28 -15.15
N ALA A 17 13.31 -8.67 -16.32
CA ALA A 17 14.32 -7.88 -16.99
C ALA A 17 14.75 -6.68 -16.14
N PHE A 18 13.80 -5.96 -15.55
CA PHE A 18 14.06 -4.85 -14.65
C PHE A 18 14.85 -5.29 -13.40
N PHE A 19 14.47 -6.39 -12.76
CA PHE A 19 15.20 -6.89 -11.59
C PHE A 19 16.64 -7.30 -11.90
N ARG A 20 16.89 -7.88 -13.09
CA ARG A 20 18.25 -8.17 -13.56
C ARG A 20 19.07 -6.90 -13.76
N GLU A 21 18.48 -5.85 -14.34
CA GLU A 21 19.11 -4.53 -14.47
C GLU A 21 19.49 -3.96 -13.11
N MET A 22 18.63 -4.15 -12.10
CA MET A 22 18.89 -3.76 -10.70
C MET A 22 19.82 -4.73 -9.95
N SER A 23 20.41 -5.72 -10.66
CA SER A 23 21.32 -6.71 -10.07
C SER A 23 20.68 -7.61 -8.99
N VAL A 24 19.37 -7.84 -9.07
CA VAL A 24 18.68 -8.81 -8.22
C VAL A 24 18.76 -10.20 -8.87
N PRO A 25 19.26 -11.23 -8.15
CA PRO A 25 19.36 -12.59 -8.70
C PRO A 25 18.02 -13.21 -9.01
N ASP A 26 17.86 -13.83 -10.18
CA ASP A 26 16.61 -14.45 -10.64
C ASP A 26 16.07 -15.53 -9.68
N GLU A 27 16.97 -16.25 -9.02
CA GLU A 27 16.61 -17.29 -8.06
C GLU A 27 15.99 -16.76 -6.76
N ARG A 28 16.08 -15.45 -6.53
CA ARG A 28 15.59 -14.79 -5.30
C ARG A 28 14.29 -14.00 -5.49
N ILE A 29 13.89 -13.75 -6.73
CA ILE A 29 12.68 -12.99 -7.02
C ILE A 29 11.85 -13.65 -8.12
N HIS A 30 10.57 -13.80 -7.84
CA HIS A 30 9.61 -14.51 -8.67
C HIS A 30 8.47 -13.56 -9.06
N PRO A 31 8.54 -12.88 -10.22
CA PRO A 31 7.47 -12.03 -10.70
C PRO A 31 6.20 -12.85 -10.99
N VAL A 32 5.07 -12.37 -10.52
CA VAL A 32 3.75 -13.00 -10.71
C VAL A 32 2.74 -11.96 -11.13
N LYS A 33 2.07 -12.18 -12.27
CA LYS A 33 0.97 -11.33 -12.70
C LYS A 33 -0.33 -11.82 -12.10
N ALA A 34 -0.89 -11.04 -11.16
CA ALA A 34 -2.17 -11.35 -10.55
C ALA A 34 -2.85 -10.09 -10.01
N ASN A 35 -4.19 -10.12 -9.95
CA ASN A 35 -4.97 -9.10 -9.27
C ASN A 35 -5.09 -9.47 -7.78
N ALA A 36 -4.33 -8.79 -6.93
CA ALA A 36 -4.37 -9.02 -5.49
C ALA A 36 -5.76 -8.80 -4.88
N ALA A 37 -6.59 -7.93 -5.47
CA ALA A 37 -7.96 -7.71 -5.02
C ALA A 37 -8.87 -8.94 -5.21
N GLU A 38 -8.58 -9.79 -6.19
CA GLU A 38 -9.37 -11.00 -6.49
C GLU A 38 -8.86 -12.25 -5.78
N GLY A 39 -7.62 -12.22 -5.32
CA GLY A 39 -6.92 -13.32 -4.65
C GLY A 39 -5.57 -13.62 -5.29
N LEU A 40 -4.80 -14.47 -4.64
CA LEU A 40 -3.43 -14.78 -5.05
C LEU A 40 -3.32 -16.23 -5.52
N PRO A 41 -2.49 -16.54 -6.53
CA PRO A 41 -2.35 -17.89 -7.09
C PRO A 41 -1.38 -18.75 -6.27
N PHE A 42 -1.58 -18.82 -4.96
CA PHE A 42 -0.73 -19.57 -4.03
C PHE A 42 -1.55 -20.49 -3.15
N GLU A 43 -0.90 -21.49 -2.59
CA GLU A 43 -1.51 -22.36 -1.60
C GLU A 43 -1.70 -21.63 -0.26
N PRO A 44 -2.67 -22.03 0.56
CA PRO A 44 -2.80 -21.49 1.91
C PRO A 44 -1.50 -21.63 2.72
N GLU A 45 -1.25 -20.68 3.60
CA GLU A 45 -0.07 -20.64 4.48
C GLU A 45 1.28 -20.71 3.73
N PHE A 46 1.33 -20.12 2.55
CA PHE A 46 2.52 -20.11 1.70
C PHE A 46 3.60 -19.14 2.21
N PHE A 47 3.19 -17.93 2.66
CA PHE A 47 4.10 -16.84 2.99
C PHE A 47 4.46 -16.78 4.48
N ASP A 48 5.73 -16.58 4.78
CA ASP A 48 6.21 -16.19 6.10
C ASP A 48 5.89 -14.72 6.42
N GLY A 49 5.79 -13.89 5.39
CA GLY A 49 5.40 -12.49 5.50
C GLY A 49 4.93 -11.90 4.18
N VAL A 50 4.17 -10.82 4.27
CA VAL A 50 3.68 -10.03 3.14
C VAL A 50 4.09 -8.59 3.33
N VAL A 51 4.49 -7.93 2.25
CA VAL A 51 4.77 -6.48 2.21
C VAL A 51 3.90 -5.85 1.13
N SER A 52 3.19 -4.78 1.47
CA SER A 52 2.44 -3.97 0.51
C SER A 52 2.77 -2.50 0.75
N ILE A 53 3.32 -1.86 -0.28
CA ILE A 53 3.68 -0.44 -0.24
C ILE A 53 2.84 0.26 -1.30
N ASP A 54 2.11 1.31 -0.89
CA ASP A 54 1.30 2.16 -1.76
C ASP A 54 0.34 1.39 -2.68
N SER A 55 -0.28 0.33 -2.17
CA SER A 55 -1.25 -0.46 -2.93
C SER A 55 -2.42 -0.99 -2.11
N TYR A 56 -2.23 -1.22 -0.80
CA TYR A 56 -3.27 -1.78 0.06
C TYR A 56 -4.53 -0.90 0.15
N ASN A 57 -4.39 0.41 0.02
CA ASN A 57 -5.48 1.39 0.00
C ASN A 57 -6.51 1.13 -1.11
N TYR A 58 -6.12 0.51 -2.22
CA TYR A 58 -7.05 0.24 -3.34
C TYR A 58 -8.03 -0.90 -3.05
N PHE A 59 -7.63 -1.91 -2.29
CA PHE A 59 -8.43 -3.11 -2.05
C PHE A 59 -8.68 -3.41 -0.56
N GLY A 60 -7.85 -2.93 0.34
CA GLY A 60 -7.97 -3.16 1.79
C GLY A 60 -9.12 -2.41 2.46
N ARG A 61 -9.86 -1.56 1.73
CA ARG A 61 -11.08 -0.89 2.19
C ARG A 61 -12.30 -1.83 2.23
N ASP A 62 -12.24 -2.96 1.54
CA ASP A 62 -13.23 -4.02 1.70
C ASP A 62 -12.99 -4.70 3.07
N PRO A 63 -13.96 -4.66 4.01
CA PRO A 63 -13.79 -5.23 5.34
C PRO A 63 -13.54 -6.74 5.35
N HIS A 64 -13.85 -7.43 4.25
CA HIS A 64 -13.63 -8.86 4.09
C HIS A 64 -12.27 -9.19 3.48
N TYR A 65 -11.63 -8.21 2.82
CA TYR A 65 -10.40 -8.48 2.04
C TYR A 65 -9.28 -9.09 2.88
N LEU A 66 -8.95 -8.46 3.99
CA LEU A 66 -7.83 -8.92 4.84
C LEU A 66 -8.05 -10.36 5.33
N GLY A 67 -9.23 -10.66 5.83
CA GLY A 67 -9.56 -11.97 6.41
C GLY A 67 -9.76 -13.07 5.38
N GLU A 68 -10.40 -12.76 4.26
CA GLU A 68 -10.83 -13.77 3.29
C GLU A 68 -9.86 -13.93 2.11
N ARG A 69 -9.08 -12.89 1.76
CA ARG A 69 -8.27 -12.87 0.54
C ARG A 69 -6.77 -12.71 0.75
N LEU A 70 -6.31 -12.22 1.90
CA LEU A 70 -4.88 -12.07 2.17
C LEU A 70 -4.40 -13.00 3.27
N LEU A 71 -5.07 -12.97 4.42
CA LEU A 71 -4.67 -13.74 5.60
C LEU A 71 -4.56 -15.26 5.38
N PRO A 72 -5.39 -15.91 4.54
CA PRO A 72 -5.25 -17.34 4.26
C PRO A 72 -3.88 -17.75 3.72
N TYR A 73 -3.20 -16.88 2.97
CA TYR A 73 -1.88 -17.18 2.39
C TYR A 73 -0.72 -16.98 3.36
N VAL A 74 -0.93 -16.30 4.47
CA VAL A 74 0.10 -16.03 5.49
C VAL A 74 0.11 -17.18 6.50
N LYS A 75 1.29 -17.69 6.87
CA LYS A 75 1.44 -18.70 7.91
C LYS A 75 1.02 -18.15 9.28
N SER A 76 0.60 -19.03 10.20
CA SER A 76 0.38 -18.66 11.60
C SER A 76 1.67 -18.07 12.20
N GLY A 77 1.56 -16.93 12.88
CA GLY A 77 2.69 -16.13 13.36
C GLY A 77 3.41 -15.31 12.29
N GLY A 78 3.02 -15.45 11.03
CA GLY A 78 3.55 -14.63 9.91
C GLY A 78 3.09 -13.17 10.01
N ARG A 79 3.86 -12.28 9.39
CA ARG A 79 3.63 -10.82 9.47
C ARG A 79 3.19 -10.23 8.16
N ILE A 80 2.36 -9.18 8.26
CA ILE A 80 1.97 -8.34 7.13
C ILE A 80 2.44 -6.92 7.44
N TYR A 81 3.24 -6.37 6.53
CA TYR A 81 3.76 -5.00 6.62
C TYR A 81 3.10 -4.15 5.54
N LEU A 82 2.41 -3.09 5.96
CA LEU A 82 1.73 -2.18 5.05
C LEU A 82 2.31 -0.77 5.19
N SER A 83 2.48 -0.12 4.06
CA SER A 83 2.71 1.33 3.96
C SER A 83 1.57 1.89 3.13
N ILE A 84 0.66 2.61 3.78
CA ILE A 84 -0.62 3.04 3.20
C ILE A 84 -0.61 4.56 3.05
N PRO A 85 -0.82 5.11 1.84
CA PRO A 85 -1.12 6.52 1.69
C PRO A 85 -2.38 6.88 2.47
N GLY A 86 -2.33 7.99 3.19
CA GLY A 86 -3.45 8.37 4.03
C GLY A 86 -3.50 9.85 4.35
N MET A 87 -4.37 10.19 5.27
CA MET A 87 -4.54 11.55 5.78
C MET A 87 -4.01 11.67 7.22
N VAL A 88 -3.47 12.83 7.56
CA VAL A 88 -3.09 13.18 8.94
C VAL A 88 -4.31 13.07 9.86
N ARG A 89 -5.45 13.53 9.37
CA ARG A 89 -6.78 13.40 9.96
C ARG A 89 -7.79 13.40 8.82
N ASP A 90 -8.82 12.59 8.95
CA ASP A 90 -9.90 12.51 7.98
C ASP A 90 -10.52 13.89 7.72
N CYS A 91 -10.67 14.24 6.45
CA CYS A 91 -11.23 15.51 6.00
C CYS A 91 -12.24 15.34 4.85
N HIS A 92 -12.80 14.14 4.66
CA HIS A 92 -13.74 13.85 3.56
C HIS A 92 -15.04 14.68 3.65
N ASP A 93 -15.47 15.08 4.84
CA ASP A 93 -16.64 15.97 5.00
C ASP A 93 -16.45 17.36 4.40
N ALA A 94 -15.17 17.82 4.27
CA ALA A 94 -14.83 19.12 3.69
C ALA A 94 -13.38 19.06 3.13
N LEU A 95 -13.24 18.50 1.93
CA LEU A 95 -11.94 18.34 1.28
C LEU A 95 -11.24 19.69 1.06
N PRO A 96 -10.00 19.87 1.55
CA PRO A 96 -9.21 21.07 1.32
C PRO A 96 -8.94 21.33 -0.17
N ALA A 97 -9.01 22.59 -0.57
CA ALA A 97 -8.81 22.98 -1.97
C ALA A 97 -7.42 22.60 -2.51
N CYS A 98 -6.40 22.52 -1.64
CA CYS A 98 -5.06 22.09 -2.02
C CYS A 98 -5.02 20.62 -2.45
N LEU A 99 -5.81 19.74 -1.84
CA LEU A 99 -5.93 18.35 -2.29
C LEU A 99 -6.63 18.26 -3.64
N LEU A 100 -7.69 19.04 -3.83
CA LEU A 100 -8.45 19.07 -5.09
C LEU A 100 -7.69 19.71 -6.26
N ALA A 101 -6.48 20.22 -6.04
CA ALA A 101 -5.61 20.71 -7.10
C ALA A 101 -5.02 19.60 -7.99
N SER A 102 -4.93 18.38 -7.47
CA SER A 102 -4.39 17.23 -8.22
C SER A 102 -5.30 16.01 -8.20
N TRP A 103 -6.13 15.85 -7.18
CA TRP A 103 -6.98 14.66 -7.00
C TRP A 103 -8.45 15.05 -6.90
N ASP A 104 -9.31 14.23 -7.47
CA ASP A 104 -10.76 14.35 -7.25
C ASP A 104 -11.19 13.64 -5.95
N ALA A 105 -12.47 13.78 -5.60
CA ALA A 105 -13.01 13.18 -4.39
C ALA A 105 -13.00 11.64 -4.41
N GLU A 106 -13.12 11.02 -5.60
CA GLU A 106 -13.08 9.56 -5.76
C GLU A 106 -11.66 9.03 -5.51
N GLN A 107 -10.63 9.73 -6.01
CA GLN A 107 -9.24 9.39 -5.76
C GLN A 107 -8.87 9.57 -4.28
N LEU A 108 -9.36 10.64 -3.63
CA LEU A 108 -9.11 10.88 -2.21
C LEU A 108 -9.83 9.88 -1.29
N ASP A 109 -10.91 9.25 -1.73
CA ASP A 109 -11.60 8.18 -1.00
C ASP A 109 -10.73 6.93 -0.76
N TYR A 110 -9.59 6.81 -1.42
CA TYR A 110 -8.58 5.78 -1.12
C TYR A 110 -7.65 6.16 0.05
N MET A 111 -7.68 7.40 0.55
CA MET A 111 -6.76 7.92 1.55
C MET A 111 -7.51 8.24 2.85
N HIS A 112 -7.52 7.31 3.78
CA HIS A 112 -8.13 7.51 5.10
C HIS A 112 -7.07 7.76 6.19
N ASP A 113 -7.50 8.26 7.35
CA ASP A 113 -6.61 8.47 8.47
C ASP A 113 -6.30 7.17 9.24
N LEU A 114 -5.38 7.28 10.20
CA LEU A 114 -4.94 6.16 11.02
C LEU A 114 -6.09 5.53 11.84
N VAL A 115 -7.05 6.34 12.29
CA VAL A 115 -8.18 5.86 13.11
C VAL A 115 -9.08 4.99 12.25
N TRP A 116 -9.41 5.45 11.06
CA TRP A 116 -10.23 4.72 10.11
C TRP A 116 -9.59 3.37 9.73
N TRP A 117 -8.29 3.36 9.39
CA TRP A 117 -7.58 2.13 9.05
C TRP A 117 -7.48 1.16 10.22
N ARG A 118 -7.30 1.67 11.44
CA ARG A 118 -7.29 0.84 12.65
C ARG A 118 -8.64 0.16 12.86
N ASP A 119 -9.72 0.89 12.70
CA ASP A 119 -11.07 0.37 12.86
C ASP A 119 -11.40 -0.65 11.75
N MET A 120 -11.00 -0.38 10.51
CA MET A 120 -11.18 -1.28 9.38
C MET A 120 -10.43 -2.62 9.60
N ILE A 121 -9.15 -2.56 9.89
CA ILE A 121 -8.31 -3.74 10.14
C ILE A 121 -8.78 -4.49 11.39
N GLY A 122 -9.20 -3.77 12.42
CA GLY A 122 -9.68 -4.33 13.69
C GLY A 122 -10.96 -5.16 13.58
N GLN A 123 -11.69 -5.08 12.48
CA GLN A 123 -12.86 -5.93 12.21
C GLN A 123 -12.43 -7.37 11.80
N THR A 124 -11.18 -7.57 11.40
CA THR A 124 -10.69 -8.87 10.94
C THR A 124 -10.31 -9.75 12.13
N SER A 125 -10.96 -10.89 12.28
CA SER A 125 -10.56 -11.90 13.26
C SER A 125 -9.29 -12.65 12.84
N GLY A 126 -8.50 -13.12 13.82
CA GLY A 126 -7.27 -13.86 13.54
C GLY A 126 -6.08 -12.98 13.14
N VAL A 127 -6.17 -11.66 13.36
CA VAL A 127 -5.05 -10.74 13.15
C VAL A 127 -4.84 -9.88 14.40
N ILE A 128 -3.60 -9.60 14.70
CA ILE A 128 -3.18 -8.71 15.80
C ILE A 128 -2.46 -7.51 15.16
N ILE A 129 -2.88 -6.31 15.50
CA ILE A 129 -2.15 -5.08 15.16
C ILE A 129 -0.97 -4.98 16.14
N GLU A 130 0.23 -5.33 15.69
CA GLU A 130 1.46 -5.25 16.51
C GLU A 130 1.95 -3.80 16.63
N ASP A 131 1.87 -3.05 15.52
CA ASP A 131 2.21 -1.63 15.47
C ASP A 131 1.40 -0.91 14.38
N MET A 132 1.09 0.37 14.63
CA MET A 132 0.42 1.22 13.64
C MET A 132 0.65 2.70 13.97
N HIS A 133 1.33 3.41 13.08
CA HIS A 133 1.67 4.81 13.27
C HIS A 133 1.75 5.59 11.95
N GLN A 134 1.69 6.91 12.04
CA GLN A 134 2.01 7.81 10.93
C GLN A 134 3.53 7.87 10.76
N MET A 135 4.01 7.68 9.53
CA MET A 135 5.44 7.73 9.24
C MET A 135 5.97 9.16 9.31
N THR A 136 7.18 9.32 9.83
CA THR A 136 7.83 10.63 9.95
C THR A 136 8.53 11.08 8.67
N CYS A 137 8.76 10.17 7.71
CA CYS A 137 9.45 10.43 6.44
C CYS A 137 8.50 10.84 5.29
N THR A 138 7.21 11.03 5.55
CA THR A 138 6.22 11.33 4.48
C THR A 138 6.61 12.55 3.66
N SER A 139 7.05 13.64 4.30
CA SER A 139 7.46 14.85 3.57
C SER A 139 8.70 14.64 2.70
N GLU A 140 9.66 13.83 3.15
CA GLU A 140 10.86 13.48 2.38
C GLU A 140 10.48 12.60 1.18
N ALA A 141 9.63 11.59 1.39
CA ALA A 141 9.15 10.72 0.33
C ALA A 141 8.40 11.49 -0.76
N TRP A 142 7.55 12.45 -0.39
CA TRP A 142 6.87 13.33 -1.35
C TRP A 142 7.83 14.27 -2.08
N ALA A 143 8.84 14.81 -1.38
CA ALA A 143 9.87 15.65 -2.02
C ALA A 143 10.64 14.86 -3.10
N ASP A 144 10.95 13.60 -2.85
CA ASP A 144 11.58 12.72 -3.84
C ASP A 144 10.62 12.36 -4.97
N TRP A 145 9.37 12.00 -4.64
CA TRP A 145 8.35 11.60 -5.61
C TRP A 145 8.09 12.66 -6.68
N ILE A 146 7.85 13.90 -6.29
CA ILE A 146 7.54 14.99 -7.24
C ILE A 146 8.70 15.36 -8.16
N THR A 147 9.93 14.85 -7.90
CA THR A 147 11.08 15.02 -8.79
C THR A 147 11.17 13.94 -9.86
N CYS A 148 10.41 12.85 -9.73
CA CYS A 148 10.43 11.75 -10.68
C CYS A 148 9.92 12.19 -12.07
N ASP A 149 10.54 11.67 -13.13
CA ASP A 149 10.05 11.79 -14.50
C ASP A 149 8.96 10.75 -14.76
N ASN A 150 7.80 11.01 -14.16
CA ASN A 150 6.62 10.15 -14.16
C ASN A 150 5.38 11.02 -14.28
N GLU A 151 4.41 10.64 -15.09
CA GLU A 151 3.21 11.42 -15.34
C GLU A 151 2.35 11.64 -14.07
N TYR A 152 2.28 10.64 -13.19
CA TYR A 152 1.56 10.75 -11.92
C TYR A 152 2.26 11.72 -10.97
N ALA A 153 3.58 11.62 -10.83
CA ALA A 153 4.36 12.55 -10.03
C ALA A 153 4.22 14.01 -10.52
N GLN A 154 4.16 14.20 -11.84
CA GLN A 154 3.93 15.51 -12.44
C GLN A 154 2.52 16.02 -12.15
N GLY A 155 1.51 15.13 -12.16
CA GLY A 155 0.12 15.45 -11.81
C GLY A 155 -0.04 15.90 -10.35
N ASP A 156 0.72 15.29 -9.44
CA ASP A 156 0.64 15.55 -8.01
C ASP A 156 1.29 16.87 -7.56
N ARG A 157 2.17 17.45 -8.38
CA ARG A 157 2.91 18.68 -8.04
C ARG A 157 2.02 19.84 -7.62
N ALA A 158 0.90 20.04 -8.31
CA ALA A 158 0.02 21.16 -8.04
C ALA A 158 -0.56 21.10 -6.61
N ALA A 159 -0.95 19.92 -6.14
CA ALA A 159 -1.43 19.74 -4.78
C ALA A 159 -0.32 19.95 -3.74
N VAL A 160 0.88 19.39 -3.98
CA VAL A 160 2.02 19.53 -3.07
C VAL A 160 2.43 20.99 -2.95
N GLU A 161 2.53 21.74 -4.05
CA GLU A 161 2.82 23.16 -4.08
C GLU A 161 1.73 24.01 -3.39
N ALA A 162 0.48 23.56 -3.43
CA ALA A 162 -0.64 24.19 -2.75
C ALA A 162 -0.72 23.86 -1.24
N GLY A 163 0.18 23.05 -0.70
CA GLY A 163 0.24 22.72 0.74
C GLY A 163 -0.48 21.42 1.13
N ALA A 164 -0.71 20.49 0.21
CA ALA A 164 -1.38 19.20 0.46
C ALA A 164 -0.71 18.38 1.57
N LEU A 165 0.61 18.52 1.76
CA LEU A 165 1.38 17.77 2.76
C LEU A 165 1.00 18.10 4.22
N GLU A 166 0.23 19.16 4.46
CA GLU A 166 -0.36 19.43 5.78
C GLU A 166 -1.50 18.43 6.10
N PHE A 167 -2.08 17.81 5.09
CA PHE A 167 -3.23 16.92 5.20
C PHE A 167 -2.88 15.46 4.92
N LEU A 168 -1.81 15.20 4.19
CA LEU A 168 -1.40 13.85 3.79
C LEU A 168 -0.34 13.26 4.72
N ASN A 169 -0.41 11.96 4.90
CA ASN A 169 0.63 11.18 5.55
C ASN A 169 0.78 9.80 4.87
N THR A 170 1.70 9.03 5.40
CA THR A 170 1.84 7.60 5.13
C THR A 170 1.70 6.85 6.44
N ILE A 171 0.88 5.82 6.47
CA ILE A 171 0.60 5.01 7.65
C ILE A 171 1.36 3.70 7.54
N ALA A 172 2.26 3.45 8.48
CA ALA A 172 2.90 2.15 8.64
C ALA A 172 2.03 1.25 9.52
N VAL A 173 1.87 0.00 9.09
CA VAL A 173 1.12 -1.02 9.82
C VAL A 173 1.91 -2.31 9.86
N THR A 174 2.03 -2.91 11.04
CA THR A 174 2.55 -4.26 11.23
C THR A 174 1.47 -5.13 11.85
N LEU A 175 1.08 -6.18 11.14
CA LEU A 175 0.10 -7.16 11.59
C LEU A 175 0.76 -8.51 11.80
N VAL A 176 0.21 -9.29 12.72
CA VAL A 176 0.61 -10.69 12.94
C VAL A 176 -0.63 -11.57 12.78
N LYS A 177 -0.53 -12.63 11.99
CA LYS A 177 -1.57 -13.68 11.95
C LYS A 177 -1.53 -14.48 13.24
N ALA A 178 -2.64 -14.52 13.96
CA ALA A 178 -2.77 -15.27 15.21
C ALA A 178 -2.74 -16.79 15.02
#